data_b80c1aa6ec6d18c0a13f3ededaa77099
#
_entry.id   b80c1aa6ec6d18c0a13f3ededaa77099
#
_cell.length_a   1.000
_cell.length_b   1.000
_cell.length_c   1.000
_cell.angle_alpha   90.00
_cell.angle_beta   90.00
_cell.angle_gamma   90.00
#
_symmetry.space_group_name_H-M   'P 1'
#
loop_
_entity.id
_entity.type
_entity.pdbx_description
1 polymer ?
#
loop_
_entity_poly.entity_id
_entity_poly.type
_entity_poly.pdbx_seq_one_letter_code
_entity_poly.pdbx_strand_id
1 'polypeptide(L)'
;MGSLSGVTASKIPFPVVIILISSALVFLLHRHLLALSVREDEARMLGVSVRKTRFFVLFLATLTVAAAVSVTGLISFVGLLAPHTARLLTGHNRKSACFLSGLIGSFLLLTADILAKSLAAVELPVSIFTSLLGAPFLIYLILSERRR
;
A
#
# COMPACT_ATOMS: atom_id res chain seq x y z
N MET A 1 7.58 -4.51 16.25
CA MET A 1 6.65 -3.39 16.10
C MET A 1 7.29 -2.38 15.18
N GLY A 2 6.51 -1.75 14.27
CA GLY A 2 7.04 -0.81 13.28
C GLY A 2 7.46 0.50 13.93
N SER A 3 8.73 0.89 13.76
CA SER A 3 9.30 2.15 14.21
C SER A 3 10.24 2.70 13.15
N LEU A 4 10.15 4.00 12.89
CA LEU A 4 11.05 4.69 11.96
C LEU A 4 12.31 5.23 12.65
N SER A 5 12.36 5.21 13.99
CA SER A 5 13.45 5.80 14.77
C SER A 5 14.78 5.06 14.66
N GLY A 6 14.75 3.74 14.41
CA GLY A 6 15.95 2.90 14.28
C GLY A 6 16.54 2.82 12.88
N VAL A 7 16.04 3.58 11.93
CA VAL A 7 16.46 3.50 10.53
C VAL A 7 17.77 4.25 10.32
N THR A 8 18.86 3.51 10.12
CA THR A 8 20.18 4.07 9.81
C THR A 8 20.26 4.36 8.31
N ALA A 9 20.78 5.54 7.93
CA ALA A 9 20.91 5.98 6.55
C ALA A 9 21.62 4.96 5.63
N SER A 10 22.58 4.18 6.17
CA SER A 10 23.30 3.14 5.42
C SER A 10 22.43 1.95 5.01
N LYS A 11 21.30 1.70 5.68
CA LYS A 11 20.38 0.58 5.39
C LYS A 11 19.25 0.94 4.42
N ILE A 12 19.08 2.21 4.08
CA ILE A 12 17.99 2.72 3.25
C ILE A 12 18.17 2.41 1.75
N PRO A 13 19.40 2.52 1.14
CA PRO A 13 19.51 2.49 -0.32
C PRO A 13 19.06 1.15 -0.92
N PHE A 14 19.36 0.03 -0.29
CA PHE A 14 19.01 -1.29 -0.82
C PHE A 14 17.48 -1.52 -0.90
N PRO A 15 16.70 -1.34 0.15
CA PRO A 15 15.22 -1.45 0.06
C PRO A 15 14.59 -0.41 -0.88
N VAL A 16 15.11 0.82 -0.92
CA VAL A 16 14.60 1.86 -1.83
C VAL A 16 14.75 1.44 -3.29
N VAL A 17 15.90 0.88 -3.68
CA VAL A 17 16.12 0.38 -5.05
C VAL A 17 15.13 -0.74 -5.37
N ILE A 18 14.91 -1.68 -4.46
CA ILE A 18 13.94 -2.77 -4.66
C ILE A 18 12.52 -2.20 -4.83
N ILE A 19 12.12 -1.27 -3.97
CA ILE A 19 10.79 -0.65 -4.03
C ILE A 19 10.60 0.11 -5.35
N LEU A 20 11.59 0.87 -5.78
CA LEU A 20 11.53 1.63 -7.04
C LEU A 20 11.44 0.70 -8.25
N ILE A 21 12.28 -0.33 -8.31
CA ILE A 21 12.26 -1.30 -9.41
C ILE A 21 10.94 -2.07 -9.44
N SER A 22 10.49 -2.57 -8.30
CA SER A 22 9.24 -3.33 -8.21
C SER A 22 8.03 -2.48 -8.56
N SER A 23 7.96 -1.24 -8.07
CA SER A 23 6.85 -0.32 -8.39
C SER A 23 6.85 0.08 -9.87
N ALA A 24 8.02 0.31 -10.47
CA ALA A 24 8.14 0.59 -11.90
C ALA A 24 7.67 -0.61 -12.74
N LEU A 25 8.06 -1.83 -12.37
CA LEU A 25 7.62 -3.06 -13.05
C LEU A 25 6.10 -3.25 -12.92
N VAL A 26 5.51 -3.04 -11.75
CA VAL A 26 4.05 -3.09 -11.57
C VAL A 26 3.36 -2.03 -12.43
N PHE A 27 3.92 -0.83 -12.52
CA PHE A 27 3.39 0.22 -13.37
C PHE A 27 3.48 -0.12 -14.87
N LEU A 28 4.56 -0.75 -15.31
CA LEU A 28 4.70 -1.26 -16.69
C LEU A 28 3.67 -2.38 -16.99
N LEU A 29 3.38 -3.24 -16.00
CA LEU A 29 2.38 -4.29 -16.12
C LEU A 29 0.92 -3.78 -15.96
N HIS A 30 0.71 -2.50 -15.79
CA HIS A 30 -0.61 -1.90 -15.56
C HIS A 30 -1.64 -2.27 -16.65
N ARG A 31 -1.24 -2.40 -17.92
CA ARG A 31 -2.14 -2.86 -19.00
C ARG A 31 -2.63 -4.29 -18.76
N HIS A 32 -1.75 -5.17 -18.30
CA HIS A 32 -2.10 -6.57 -17.97
C HIS A 32 -2.96 -6.63 -16.69
N LEU A 33 -2.73 -5.72 -15.74
CA LEU A 33 -3.57 -5.57 -14.54
C LEU A 33 -4.99 -5.14 -14.88
N LEU A 34 -5.18 -4.28 -15.87
CA LEU A 34 -6.50 -3.91 -16.37
C LEU A 34 -7.22 -5.12 -16.98
N ALA A 35 -6.51 -5.99 -17.70
CA ALA A 35 -7.07 -7.22 -18.22
C ALA A 35 -7.49 -8.21 -17.12
N LEU A 36 -6.84 -8.21 -15.95
CA LEU A 36 -7.24 -9.01 -14.79
C LEU A 36 -8.53 -8.54 -14.10
N SER A 37 -8.97 -7.32 -14.37
CA SER A 37 -10.22 -6.78 -13.83
C SER A 37 -11.46 -7.14 -14.65
N VAL A 38 -11.28 -7.73 -15.80
CA VAL A 38 -12.32 -8.30 -16.66
C VAL A 38 -12.45 -9.80 -16.34
N ARG A 39 -13.53 -10.45 -16.81
CA ARG A 39 -13.73 -11.90 -16.60
C ARG A 39 -12.58 -12.69 -17.20
N GLU A 40 -12.17 -13.77 -16.55
CA GLU A 40 -11.01 -14.59 -16.97
C GLU A 40 -11.11 -15.07 -18.43
N ASP A 41 -12.31 -15.35 -18.90
CA ASP A 41 -12.58 -15.81 -20.27
C ASP A 41 -12.27 -14.72 -21.30
N GLU A 42 -12.63 -13.47 -21.00
CA GLU A 42 -12.35 -12.32 -21.86
C GLU A 42 -10.85 -11.97 -21.87
N ALA A 43 -10.19 -12.08 -20.73
CA ALA A 43 -8.74 -11.86 -20.62
C ALA A 43 -7.93 -12.91 -21.42
N ARG A 44 -8.41 -14.16 -21.46
CA ARG A 44 -7.82 -15.24 -22.29
C ARG A 44 -7.98 -14.97 -23.78
N MET A 45 -9.11 -14.44 -24.22
CA MET A 45 -9.33 -14.05 -25.62
C MET A 45 -8.39 -12.93 -26.06
N LEU A 46 -7.94 -12.07 -25.13
CA LEU A 46 -6.94 -11.03 -25.38
C LEU A 46 -5.49 -11.56 -25.38
N GLY A 47 -5.28 -12.87 -25.30
CA GLY A 47 -3.96 -13.49 -25.31
C GLY A 47 -3.15 -13.33 -24.03
N VAL A 48 -3.77 -12.82 -22.94
CA VAL A 48 -3.10 -12.60 -21.65
C VAL A 48 -3.21 -13.86 -20.79
N SER A 49 -2.07 -14.42 -20.39
CA SER A 49 -2.07 -15.52 -19.43
C SER A 49 -2.33 -14.99 -18.01
N VAL A 50 -3.60 -14.96 -17.60
CA VAL A 50 -4.09 -14.45 -16.30
C VAL A 50 -3.28 -15.03 -15.14
N ARG A 51 -2.99 -16.33 -15.16
CA ARG A 51 -2.26 -17.02 -14.09
C ARG A 51 -0.83 -16.50 -13.94
N LYS A 52 -0.10 -16.33 -15.06
CA LYS A 52 1.28 -15.81 -15.02
C LYS A 52 1.31 -14.35 -14.57
N THR A 53 0.43 -13.53 -15.10
CA THR A 53 0.33 -12.10 -14.72
C THR A 53 0.01 -11.95 -13.24
N ARG A 54 -0.96 -12.72 -12.73
CA ARG A 54 -1.31 -12.71 -11.29
C ARG A 54 -0.12 -13.12 -10.41
N PHE A 55 0.59 -14.16 -10.79
CA PHE A 55 1.78 -14.63 -10.07
C PHE A 55 2.87 -13.55 -10.01
N PHE A 56 3.22 -12.95 -11.16
CA PHE A 56 4.23 -11.89 -11.20
C PHE A 56 3.85 -10.66 -10.39
N VAL A 57 2.60 -10.22 -10.46
CA VAL A 57 2.12 -9.06 -9.70
C VAL A 57 2.16 -9.34 -8.21
N LEU A 58 1.70 -10.51 -7.77
CA LEU A 58 1.76 -10.90 -6.36
C LEU A 58 3.20 -11.01 -5.88
N PHE A 59 4.09 -11.58 -6.67
CA PHE A 59 5.52 -11.67 -6.34
C PHE A 59 6.15 -10.29 -6.17
N LEU A 60 5.93 -9.36 -7.12
CA LEU A 60 6.45 -8.00 -7.04
C LEU A 60 5.86 -7.23 -5.85
N ALA A 61 4.56 -7.38 -5.60
CA ALA A 61 3.90 -6.75 -4.45
C ALA A 61 4.48 -7.26 -3.13
N THR A 62 4.65 -8.57 -2.99
CA THR A 62 5.26 -9.18 -1.79
C THR A 62 6.70 -8.72 -1.60
N LEU A 63 7.49 -8.65 -2.67
CA LEU A 63 8.87 -8.17 -2.64
C LEU A 63 8.93 -6.71 -2.17
N THR A 64 8.05 -5.85 -2.68
CA THR A 64 7.94 -4.43 -2.28
C THR A 64 7.61 -4.31 -0.79
N VAL A 65 6.62 -5.06 -0.32
CA VAL A 65 6.22 -5.05 1.10
C VAL A 65 7.33 -5.59 1.98
N ALA A 66 7.99 -6.69 1.59
CA ALA A 66 9.10 -7.26 2.35
C ALA A 66 10.28 -6.27 2.48
N ALA A 67 10.63 -5.57 1.40
CA ALA A 67 11.67 -4.54 1.41
C ALA A 67 11.29 -3.37 2.33
N ALA A 68 10.04 -2.91 2.31
CA ALA A 68 9.58 -1.86 3.20
C ALA A 68 9.62 -2.30 4.67
N VAL A 69 9.05 -3.46 4.98
CA VAL A 69 8.98 -4.02 6.34
C VAL A 69 10.37 -4.30 6.93
N SER A 70 11.35 -4.67 6.10
CA SER A 70 12.73 -4.91 6.56
C SER A 70 13.38 -3.67 7.19
N VAL A 71 12.96 -2.48 6.81
CA VAL A 71 13.47 -1.20 7.32
C VAL A 71 12.58 -0.59 8.38
N THR A 72 11.28 -0.57 8.13
CA THR A 72 10.31 0.14 8.99
C THR A 72 9.66 -0.76 10.04
N GLY A 73 9.83 -2.08 9.93
CA GLY A 73 9.04 -3.05 10.68
C GLY A 73 7.58 -3.09 10.20
N LEU A 74 6.73 -3.83 10.92
CA LEU A 74 5.33 -3.99 10.58
C LEU A 74 4.55 -2.70 10.85
N ILE A 75 3.99 -2.10 9.80
CA ILE A 75 3.08 -0.98 9.86
C ILE A 75 1.70 -1.47 9.40
N SER A 76 0.69 -1.29 10.24
CA SER A 76 -0.65 -1.83 10.00
C SER A 76 -1.57 -0.80 9.34
N PHE A 77 -2.60 -1.28 8.64
CA PHE A 77 -3.73 -0.51 8.10
C PHE A 77 -3.45 0.51 7.00
N VAL A 78 -2.26 1.05 6.83
CA VAL A 78 -1.96 2.09 5.81
C VAL A 78 -2.27 1.59 4.40
N GLY A 79 -1.91 0.34 4.10
CA GLY A 79 -2.17 -0.29 2.79
C GLY A 79 -3.65 -0.53 2.50
N LEU A 80 -4.51 -0.45 3.48
CA LEU A 80 -5.97 -0.57 3.33
C LEU A 80 -6.64 0.81 3.31
N LEU A 81 -6.26 1.70 4.20
CA LEU A 81 -6.78 3.07 4.31
C LEU A 81 -6.51 3.90 3.06
N ALA A 82 -5.24 3.94 2.63
CA ALA A 82 -4.81 4.82 1.55
C ALA A 82 -5.49 4.51 0.21
N PRO A 83 -5.53 3.26 -0.30
CA PRO A 83 -6.19 2.99 -1.57
C PRO A 83 -7.72 3.13 -1.49
N HIS A 84 -8.33 2.83 -0.34
CA HIS A 84 -9.77 2.99 -0.19
C HIS A 84 -10.18 4.47 -0.21
N THR A 85 -9.49 5.32 0.55
CA THR A 85 -9.70 6.77 0.55
C THR A 85 -9.45 7.37 -0.83
N ALA A 86 -8.38 6.93 -1.51
CA ALA A 86 -8.09 7.37 -2.87
C ALA A 86 -9.22 7.03 -3.86
N ARG A 87 -9.81 5.85 -3.75
CA ARG A 87 -10.95 5.42 -4.59
C ARG A 87 -12.21 6.26 -4.32
N LEU A 88 -12.48 6.59 -3.08
CA LEU A 88 -13.60 7.46 -2.71
C LEU A 88 -13.48 8.85 -3.34
N LEU A 89 -12.26 9.39 -3.39
CA LEU A 89 -11.99 10.72 -3.94
C LEU A 89 -11.93 10.76 -5.48
N THR A 90 -11.41 9.70 -6.11
CA THR A 90 -11.20 9.68 -7.57
C THR A 90 -12.31 8.96 -8.34
N GLY A 91 -13.21 8.27 -7.65
CA GLY A 91 -14.26 7.47 -8.28
C GLY A 91 -13.70 6.35 -9.16
N HIS A 92 -14.10 6.32 -10.44
CA HIS A 92 -13.72 5.26 -11.38
C HIS A 92 -12.33 5.41 -12.03
N ASN A 93 -11.61 6.53 -11.82
CA ASN A 93 -10.31 6.75 -12.44
C ASN A 93 -9.19 5.99 -11.72
N ARG A 94 -8.90 4.79 -12.19
CA ARG A 94 -7.92 3.87 -11.58
C ARG A 94 -6.48 4.40 -11.53
N LYS A 95 -6.04 5.18 -12.53
CA LYS A 95 -4.68 5.73 -12.58
C LYS A 95 -4.49 6.80 -11.50
N SER A 96 -5.42 7.74 -11.43
CA SER A 96 -5.42 8.79 -10.41
C SER A 96 -5.57 8.21 -9.00
N ALA A 97 -6.38 7.14 -8.83
CA ALA A 97 -6.51 6.45 -7.55
C ALA A 97 -5.20 5.83 -7.07
N CYS A 98 -4.42 5.22 -7.97
CA CYS A 98 -3.14 4.62 -7.62
C CYS A 98 -2.12 5.69 -7.15
N PHE A 99 -1.99 6.79 -7.89
CA PHE A 99 -1.09 7.88 -7.52
C PHE A 99 -1.52 8.56 -6.21
N LEU A 100 -2.81 8.84 -6.08
CA LEU A 100 -3.38 9.48 -4.89
C LEU A 100 -3.26 8.55 -3.65
N SER A 101 -3.39 7.23 -3.83
CA SER A 101 -3.15 6.26 -2.76
C SER A 101 -1.73 6.35 -2.20
N GLY A 102 -0.72 6.49 -3.06
CA GLY A 102 0.66 6.70 -2.63
C GLY A 102 0.84 8.00 -1.82
N LEU A 103 0.24 9.10 -2.29
CA LEU A 103 0.28 10.38 -1.57
C LEU A 103 -0.43 10.32 -0.21
N ILE A 104 -1.62 9.74 -0.16
CA ILE A 104 -2.37 9.58 1.10
C ILE A 104 -1.61 8.67 2.06
N GLY A 105 -1.05 7.56 1.58
CA GLY A 105 -0.27 6.64 2.40
C GLY A 105 0.98 7.31 3.00
N SER A 106 1.72 8.08 2.21
CA SER A 106 2.89 8.82 2.70
C SER A 106 2.51 9.91 3.70
N PHE A 107 1.41 10.63 3.46
CA PHE A 107 0.89 11.64 4.39
C PHE A 107 0.45 11.03 5.72
N LEU A 108 -0.27 9.89 5.69
CA LEU A 108 -0.67 9.15 6.89
C LEU A 108 0.55 8.68 7.70
N LEU A 109 1.58 8.16 7.04
CA LEU A 109 2.79 7.72 7.71
C LEU A 109 3.56 8.88 8.34
N LEU A 110 3.69 10.01 7.63
CA LEU A 110 4.34 11.20 8.16
C LEU A 110 3.60 11.75 9.38
N THR A 111 2.29 11.86 9.33
CA THR A 111 1.49 12.34 10.48
C THR A 111 1.59 11.38 11.66
N ALA A 112 1.54 10.08 11.43
CA ALA A 112 1.70 9.07 12.48
C ALA A 112 3.12 9.11 13.11
N ASP A 113 4.18 9.33 12.32
CA ASP A 113 5.55 9.45 12.82
C ASP A 113 5.75 10.74 13.66
N ILE A 114 5.21 11.86 13.18
CA ILE A 114 5.23 13.13 13.95
C ILE A 114 4.51 12.95 15.29
N LEU A 115 3.32 12.35 15.29
CA LEU A 115 2.58 12.10 16.52
C LEU A 115 3.31 11.14 17.46
N ALA A 116 3.91 10.09 16.92
CA ALA A 116 4.68 9.13 17.70
C ALA A 116 5.88 9.78 18.40
N LYS A 117 6.54 10.75 17.74
CA LYS A 117 7.70 11.45 18.28
C LYS A 117 7.33 12.63 19.20
N SER A 118 6.17 13.26 18.98
CA SER A 118 5.76 14.46 19.74
C SER A 118 5.03 14.15 21.04
N LEU A 119 4.31 13.02 21.12
CA LEU A 119 3.43 12.70 22.24
C LEU A 119 4.08 11.90 23.36
N ALA A 120 5.27 11.36 23.16
CA ALA A 120 5.89 10.50 24.16
C ALA A 120 7.33 10.89 24.47
N ALA A 121 7.67 10.90 25.76
CA ALA A 121 9.06 10.93 26.25
C ALA A 121 9.82 9.62 25.89
N VAL A 122 9.11 8.56 25.53
CA VAL A 122 9.61 7.27 25.05
C VAL A 122 9.09 7.05 23.62
N GLU A 123 9.94 6.60 22.71
CA GLU A 123 9.60 6.37 21.31
C GLU A 123 8.48 5.32 21.18
N LEU A 124 7.26 5.76 20.89
CA LEU A 124 6.15 4.88 20.62
C LEU A 124 6.23 4.34 19.18
N PRO A 125 5.95 3.05 18.95
CA PRO A 125 5.88 2.50 17.61
C PRO A 125 4.80 3.20 16.76
N VAL A 126 5.16 3.63 15.56
CA VAL A 126 4.24 4.27 14.58
C VAL A 126 3.01 3.39 14.31
N SER A 127 3.17 2.07 14.41
CA SER A 127 2.09 1.10 14.22
C SER A 127 0.92 1.28 15.19
N ILE A 128 1.13 1.85 16.38
CA ILE A 128 0.05 2.13 17.34
C ILE A 128 -0.88 3.20 16.77
N PHE A 129 -0.32 4.29 16.25
CA PHE A 129 -1.11 5.41 15.69
C PHE A 129 -1.82 5.00 14.41
N THR A 130 -1.15 4.26 13.53
CA THR A 130 -1.79 3.77 12.31
C THR A 130 -2.90 2.77 12.60
N SER A 131 -2.78 1.94 13.64
CA SER A 131 -3.83 1.02 14.07
C SER A 131 -5.00 1.74 14.71
N LEU A 132 -4.73 2.77 15.52
CA LEU A 132 -5.76 3.58 16.16
C LEU A 132 -6.64 4.31 15.13
N LEU A 133 -6.04 4.79 14.04
CA LEU A 133 -6.76 5.39 12.92
C LEU A 133 -7.42 4.35 12.03
N GLY A 134 -6.77 3.21 11.83
CA GLY A 134 -7.21 2.16 10.91
C GLY A 134 -8.40 1.37 11.41
N ALA A 135 -8.46 1.06 12.70
CA ALA A 135 -9.52 0.22 13.26
C ALA A 135 -10.92 0.86 13.17
N PRO A 136 -11.14 2.13 13.56
CA PRO A 136 -12.43 2.79 13.39
C PRO A 136 -12.86 2.91 11.93
N PHE A 137 -11.88 3.17 11.04
CA PHE A 137 -12.14 3.26 9.61
C PHE A 137 -12.59 1.92 9.03
N LEU A 138 -11.99 0.82 9.44
CA LEU A 138 -12.37 -0.51 9.00
C LEU A 138 -13.81 -0.86 9.44
N ILE A 139 -14.16 -0.50 10.68
CA ILE A 139 -15.54 -0.66 11.18
C ILE A 139 -16.52 0.17 10.34
N TYR A 140 -16.19 1.43 10.08
CA TYR A 140 -16.99 2.30 9.22
C TYR A 140 -17.20 1.70 7.82
N LEU A 141 -16.14 1.13 7.25
CA LEU A 141 -16.17 0.54 5.91
C LEU A 141 -17.10 -0.68 5.87
N ILE A 142 -16.99 -1.58 6.84
CA ILE A 142 -17.85 -2.77 6.94
C ILE A 142 -19.34 -2.37 7.11
N LEU A 143 -19.60 -1.38 7.94
CA LEU A 143 -20.96 -0.88 8.14
C LEU A 143 -21.53 -0.17 6.90
N SER A 144 -20.69 0.52 6.15
CA SER A 144 -21.06 1.19 4.91
C SER A 144 -21.39 0.23 3.77
N GLU A 145 -20.62 -0.87 3.64
CA GLU A 145 -20.94 -1.92 2.65
C GLU A 145 -22.23 -2.68 2.96
N ARG A 146 -22.58 -2.85 4.21
CA ARG A 146 -23.88 -3.48 4.59
C ARG A 146 -25.11 -2.64 4.22
N ARG A 147 -24.94 -1.36 3.93
CA ARG A 147 -26.05 -0.44 3.56
C ARG A 147 -26.26 -0.29 2.05
N ARG A 148 -25.43 -0.93 1.23
CA ARG A 148 -25.57 -1.00 -0.23
C ARG A 148 -26.09 -2.37 -0.66
#